data_7fa4e174a18a3828f2fa972d3abf08ea
#
_entry.id   7fa4e174a18a3828f2fa972d3abf08ea
#
_cell.length_a   1.000
_cell.length_b   1.000
_cell.length_c   1.000
_cell.angle_alpha   90.00
_cell.angle_beta   90.00
_cell.angle_gamma   90.00
#
_symmetry.space_group_name_H-M   'P 1'
#
loop_
_entity.id
_entity.type
_entity.pdbx_description
1 polymer ?
#
loop_
_entity_poly.entity_id
_entity_poly.type
_entity_poly.pdbx_seq_one_letter_code
_entity_poly.pdbx_strand_id
1 'polypeptide(L)'
;VAGKRLNKTDRDYIATNHQSMSLSDLSAKINKSEDMIVDYIADLQLKEKAGELRSSKAWKQLRQEMDEDELEYFEEQYVKYMAQFREDVLVTEETQIFLVIKFEIMMHRNAKGKRNAAKDIGRLVRQQEQYMGRFSSPDEMSDTDRTYLLNLETQIQAAKASEQARSTEYIKLEEKHQALLKDLKATRDQRVTRIESSKETYLSIIKKLQNEEERDLIGGSMETMKMATKKEEKKLTSVHTFEDGSQDLPVLAPKEKEDE
;
A
#
# COMPACT_ATOMS: atom_id res chain seq x y z
N VAL A 1 11.56 27.49 31.08
CA VAL A 1 10.39 26.69 30.71
C VAL A 1 10.22 26.82 29.21
N ALA A 2 10.67 25.84 28.42
CA ALA A 2 10.57 25.84 26.99
C ALA A 2 9.04 25.92 26.60
N GLY A 3 8.72 26.86 25.72
CA GLY A 3 7.34 27.10 25.30
C GLY A 3 6.66 25.83 24.79
N LYS A 4 5.46 25.57 25.24
CA LYS A 4 4.70 24.32 25.01
C LYS A 4 4.28 24.06 23.55
N ARG A 5 4.55 24.95 22.58
CA ARG A 5 4.15 24.78 21.17
C ARG A 5 5.18 25.39 20.23
N LEU A 6 5.31 24.83 19.03
CA LEU A 6 6.08 25.40 17.93
C LEU A 6 5.36 26.64 17.39
N ASN A 7 6.05 27.79 17.31
CA ASN A 7 5.54 28.97 16.66
C ASN A 7 5.69 28.86 15.12
N LYS A 8 5.17 29.83 14.36
CA LYS A 8 5.25 29.81 12.90
C LYS A 8 6.68 29.82 12.39
N THR A 9 7.55 30.63 13.00
CA THR A 9 8.95 30.77 12.63
C THR A 9 9.73 29.48 12.89
N ASP A 10 9.44 28.78 14.02
CA ASP A 10 10.04 27.49 14.34
C ASP A 10 9.65 26.43 13.29
N ARG A 11 8.37 26.40 12.90
CA ARG A 11 7.84 25.49 11.89
C ARG A 11 8.44 25.71 10.52
N ASP A 12 8.52 26.96 10.06
CA ASP A 12 9.13 27.32 8.78
C ASP A 12 10.63 26.96 8.78
N TYR A 13 11.32 27.15 9.92
CA TYR A 13 12.72 26.77 10.07
C TYR A 13 12.94 25.25 10.01
N ILE A 14 12.11 24.47 10.70
CA ILE A 14 12.16 23.01 10.66
C ILE A 14 11.85 22.52 9.23
N ALA A 15 10.80 23.04 8.59
CA ALA A 15 10.42 22.66 7.24
C ALA A 15 11.55 22.84 6.22
N THR A 16 12.35 23.91 6.37
CA THR A 16 13.47 24.21 5.46
C THR A 16 14.72 23.37 5.75
N ASN A 17 14.97 23.00 7.00
CA ASN A 17 16.27 22.46 7.41
C ASN A 17 16.23 21.00 7.88
N HIS A 18 15.07 20.35 8.00
CA HIS A 18 14.94 19.00 8.56
C HIS A 18 15.69 17.91 7.77
N GLN A 19 15.95 18.12 6.48
CA GLN A 19 16.72 17.19 5.65
C GLN A 19 18.24 17.39 5.74
N SER A 20 18.68 18.56 6.16
CA SER A 20 20.11 18.96 6.16
C SER A 20 20.74 19.03 7.55
N MET A 21 19.95 19.06 8.62
CA MET A 21 20.41 19.21 10.00
C MET A 21 19.99 18.03 10.86
N SER A 22 20.83 17.70 11.88
CA SER A 22 20.47 16.69 12.88
C SER A 22 19.34 17.17 13.79
N LEU A 23 18.58 16.23 14.39
CA LEU A 23 17.52 16.55 15.35
C LEU A 23 18.04 17.35 16.54
N SER A 24 19.24 17.02 17.04
CA SER A 24 19.85 17.70 18.17
C SER A 24 20.25 19.15 17.83
N ASP A 25 20.74 19.40 16.60
CA ASP A 25 21.06 20.74 16.13
C ASP A 25 19.81 21.61 15.95
N LEU A 26 18.73 21.02 15.39
CA LEU A 26 17.42 21.66 15.28
C LEU A 26 16.87 22.01 16.66
N SER A 27 16.92 21.07 17.62
CA SER A 27 16.49 21.26 18.99
C SER A 27 17.24 22.38 19.68
N ALA A 28 18.59 22.41 19.56
CA ALA A 28 19.43 23.44 20.12
C ALA A 28 19.12 24.83 19.51
N LYS A 29 18.87 24.89 18.19
CA LYS A 29 18.68 26.17 17.48
C LYS A 29 17.34 26.83 17.76
N ILE A 30 16.25 26.03 17.86
CA ILE A 30 14.91 26.55 18.14
C ILE A 30 14.52 26.47 19.61
N ASN A 31 15.40 25.90 20.48
CA ASN A 31 15.18 25.72 21.90
C ASN A 31 13.87 25.00 22.24
N LYS A 32 13.62 23.88 21.56
CA LYS A 32 12.46 23.00 21.73
C LYS A 32 12.91 21.56 21.92
N SER A 33 12.04 20.72 22.51
CA SER A 33 12.33 19.30 22.68
C SER A 33 12.39 18.59 21.32
N GLU A 34 13.26 17.59 21.23
CA GLU A 34 13.41 16.74 20.04
C GLU A 34 12.09 16.04 19.68
N ASP A 35 11.34 15.56 20.67
CA ASP A 35 10.03 14.89 20.44
C ASP A 35 9.07 15.80 19.67
N MET A 36 8.97 17.08 20.04
CA MET A 36 8.10 18.03 19.33
C MET A 36 8.54 18.30 17.88
N ILE A 37 9.84 18.22 17.63
CA ILE A 37 10.40 18.39 16.28
C ILE A 37 10.12 17.14 15.46
N VAL A 38 10.31 15.95 16.05
CA VAL A 38 9.99 14.67 15.42
C VAL A 38 8.52 14.59 15.03
N ASP A 39 7.62 14.94 15.97
CA ASP A 39 6.17 14.96 15.68
C ASP A 39 5.84 15.91 14.52
N TYR A 40 6.45 17.11 14.51
CA TYR A 40 6.20 18.07 13.45
C TYR A 40 6.79 17.66 12.09
N ILE A 41 7.97 17.04 12.08
CA ILE A 41 8.56 16.47 10.84
C ILE A 41 7.68 15.36 10.31
N ALA A 42 7.16 14.48 11.18
CA ALA A 42 6.22 13.44 10.78
C ALA A 42 4.97 14.05 10.13
N ASP A 43 4.37 15.09 10.73
CA ASP A 43 3.22 15.80 10.16
C ASP A 43 3.54 16.45 8.80
N LEU A 44 4.76 16.97 8.61
CA LEU A 44 5.19 17.54 7.32
C LEU A 44 5.30 16.47 6.24
N GLN A 45 5.94 15.35 6.53
CA GLN A 45 6.08 14.22 5.60
C GLN A 45 4.72 13.66 5.20
N LEU A 46 3.75 13.60 6.14
CA LEU A 46 2.39 13.19 5.86
C LEU A 46 1.68 14.15 4.90
N LYS A 47 1.87 15.46 5.06
CA LYS A 47 1.30 16.49 4.17
C LYS A 47 1.93 16.45 2.77
N GLU A 48 3.23 16.20 2.68
CA GLU A 48 3.91 16.03 1.39
C GLU A 48 3.36 14.81 0.64
N LYS A 49 3.24 13.66 1.31
CA LYS A 49 2.66 12.44 0.72
C LYS A 49 1.21 12.62 0.28
N ALA A 50 0.41 13.34 1.07
CA ALA A 50 -0.96 13.70 0.65
C ALA A 50 -0.95 14.59 -0.59
N GLY A 51 -0.01 15.53 -0.71
CA GLY A 51 0.18 16.38 -1.89
C GLY A 51 0.59 15.58 -3.13
N GLU A 52 1.51 14.62 -2.97
CA GLU A 52 1.93 13.70 -4.03
C GLU A 52 0.77 12.83 -4.51
N LEU A 53 -0.01 12.25 -3.58
CA LEU A 53 -1.21 11.49 -3.89
C LEU A 53 -2.17 12.31 -4.75
N ARG A 54 -2.51 13.55 -4.34
CA ARG A 54 -3.43 14.43 -5.05
C ARG A 54 -2.95 14.80 -6.46
N SER A 55 -1.66 14.82 -6.70
CA SER A 55 -1.07 15.09 -8.02
C SER A 55 -1.04 13.86 -8.93
N SER A 56 -1.23 12.65 -8.38
CA SER A 56 -1.10 11.38 -9.08
C SER A 56 -2.24 11.14 -10.08
N LYS A 57 -1.96 10.28 -11.09
CA LYS A 57 -3.00 9.80 -12.01
C LYS A 57 -4.06 8.95 -11.30
N ALA A 58 -3.64 8.19 -10.30
CA ALA A 58 -4.54 7.36 -9.49
C ALA A 58 -5.59 8.20 -8.77
N TRP A 59 -5.20 9.35 -8.22
CA TRP A 59 -6.14 10.30 -7.59
C TRP A 59 -7.21 10.82 -8.55
N LYS A 60 -6.83 11.09 -9.80
CA LYS A 60 -7.80 11.54 -10.81
C LYS A 60 -8.85 10.47 -11.12
N GLN A 61 -8.47 9.19 -11.09
CA GLN A 61 -9.39 8.07 -11.25
C GLN A 61 -10.31 7.91 -10.03
N LEU A 62 -9.73 7.99 -8.82
CA LEU A 62 -10.51 7.92 -7.58
C LEU A 62 -11.58 9.01 -7.50
N ARG A 63 -11.27 10.24 -7.93
CA ARG A 63 -12.25 11.34 -8.00
C ARG A 63 -13.43 11.09 -8.93
N GLN A 64 -13.33 10.19 -9.88
CA GLN A 64 -14.44 9.80 -10.76
C GLN A 64 -15.29 8.68 -10.15
N GLU A 65 -14.72 7.88 -9.23
CA GLU A 65 -15.36 6.70 -8.65
C GLU A 65 -15.94 6.95 -7.25
N MET A 66 -15.50 8.00 -6.56
CA MET A 66 -15.75 8.24 -5.13
C MET A 66 -16.38 9.61 -4.89
N ASP A 67 -17.23 9.66 -3.85
CA ASP A 67 -17.78 10.88 -3.31
C ASP A 67 -16.73 11.69 -2.53
N GLU A 68 -17.01 12.95 -2.21
CA GLU A 68 -16.08 13.85 -1.52
C GLU A 68 -15.71 13.32 -0.12
N ASP A 69 -16.69 12.82 0.64
CA ASP A 69 -16.48 12.21 1.96
C ASP A 69 -15.61 10.94 1.86
N GLU A 70 -15.77 10.15 0.81
CA GLU A 70 -14.99 8.93 0.55
C GLU A 70 -13.56 9.24 0.13
N LEU A 71 -13.35 10.33 -0.63
CA LEU A 71 -12.03 10.82 -1.00
C LEU A 71 -11.27 11.34 0.23
N GLU A 72 -11.95 12.06 1.12
CA GLU A 72 -11.37 12.52 2.39
C GLU A 72 -10.97 11.33 3.25
N TYR A 73 -11.86 10.32 3.39
CA TYR A 73 -11.54 9.07 4.08
C TYR A 73 -10.36 8.35 3.45
N PHE A 74 -10.33 8.23 2.10
CA PHE A 74 -9.24 7.60 1.37
C PHE A 74 -7.90 8.28 1.68
N GLU A 75 -7.85 9.60 1.59
CA GLU A 75 -6.66 10.39 1.86
C GLU A 75 -6.17 10.20 3.30
N GLU A 76 -7.09 10.26 4.27
CA GLU A 76 -6.78 10.06 5.69
C GLU A 76 -6.18 8.67 5.95
N GLN A 77 -6.79 7.61 5.41
CA GLN A 77 -6.29 6.25 5.58
C GLN A 77 -4.97 6.03 4.85
N TYR A 78 -4.83 6.55 3.63
CA TYR A 78 -3.57 6.47 2.87
C TYR A 78 -2.41 7.09 3.66
N VAL A 79 -2.61 8.27 4.20
CA VAL A 79 -1.64 8.96 5.03
C VAL A 79 -1.28 8.13 6.27
N LYS A 80 -2.26 7.52 6.95
CA LYS A 80 -2.04 6.64 8.12
C LYS A 80 -1.23 5.40 7.76
N TYR A 81 -1.57 4.71 6.66
CA TYR A 81 -0.83 3.54 6.20
C TYR A 81 0.60 3.91 5.81
N MET A 82 0.80 5.01 5.08
CA MET A 82 2.13 5.49 4.71
C MET A 82 2.96 5.90 5.93
N ALA A 83 2.35 6.50 6.96
CA ALA A 83 3.01 6.81 8.23
C ALA A 83 3.44 5.55 8.98
N GLN A 84 2.59 4.53 9.01
CA GLN A 84 2.88 3.25 9.66
C GLN A 84 4.05 2.52 9.01
N PHE A 85 4.17 2.61 7.68
CA PHE A 85 5.20 1.92 6.91
C PHE A 85 6.46 2.79 6.68
N ARG A 86 6.40 4.08 6.99
CA ARG A 86 7.49 5.08 6.87
C ARG A 86 8.09 5.17 5.45
N GLU A 87 9.38 5.53 5.36
CA GLU A 87 10.07 5.87 4.10
C GLU A 87 10.33 4.68 3.16
N ASP A 88 10.00 3.48 3.58
CA ASP A 88 10.45 2.22 2.96
C ASP A 88 9.32 1.46 2.26
N VAL A 89 8.34 2.20 1.70
CA VAL A 89 7.21 1.61 0.97
C VAL A 89 7.59 1.36 -0.49
N LEU A 90 7.48 0.10 -0.91
CA LEU A 90 7.64 -0.27 -2.31
C LEU A 90 6.38 0.08 -3.11
N VAL A 91 6.53 0.31 -4.42
CA VAL A 91 5.41 0.59 -5.33
C VAL A 91 4.34 -0.51 -5.29
N THR A 92 4.75 -1.76 -5.11
CA THR A 92 3.83 -2.91 -4.94
C THR A 92 3.05 -2.84 -3.64
N GLU A 93 3.69 -2.45 -2.54
CA GLU A 93 3.04 -2.24 -1.24
C GLU A 93 2.08 -1.05 -1.29
N GLU A 94 2.47 0.04 -1.95
CA GLU A 94 1.59 1.18 -2.18
C GLU A 94 0.32 0.77 -2.94
N THR A 95 0.45 -0.04 -3.98
CA THR A 95 -0.70 -0.57 -4.72
C THR A 95 -1.61 -1.43 -3.83
N GLN A 96 -1.02 -2.24 -2.94
CA GLN A 96 -1.79 -3.02 -1.97
C GLN A 96 -2.53 -2.12 -0.96
N ILE A 97 -1.87 -1.06 -0.47
CA ILE A 97 -2.50 -0.07 0.42
C ILE A 97 -3.70 0.59 -0.27
N PHE A 98 -3.56 0.99 -1.53
CA PHE A 98 -4.68 1.52 -2.33
C PHE A 98 -5.86 0.55 -2.39
N LEU A 99 -5.59 -0.72 -2.66
CA LEU A 99 -6.63 -1.76 -2.71
C LEU A 99 -7.29 -1.99 -1.36
N VAL A 100 -6.53 -2.01 -0.26
CA VAL A 100 -7.04 -2.14 1.11
C VAL A 100 -8.04 -1.03 1.40
N ILE A 101 -7.66 0.23 1.18
CA ILE A 101 -8.55 1.38 1.43
C ILE A 101 -9.78 1.35 0.53
N LYS A 102 -9.61 0.97 -0.75
CA LYS A 102 -10.74 0.82 -1.68
C LYS A 102 -11.74 -0.24 -1.19
N PHE A 103 -11.27 -1.37 -0.66
CA PHE A 103 -12.16 -2.37 -0.07
C PHE A 103 -12.86 -1.86 1.21
N GLU A 104 -12.19 -1.09 2.06
CA GLU A 104 -12.81 -0.46 3.23
C GLU A 104 -13.98 0.45 2.81
N ILE A 105 -13.79 1.30 1.80
CA ILE A 105 -14.86 2.16 1.26
C ILE A 105 -16.01 1.33 0.70
N MET A 106 -15.71 0.27 -0.06
CA MET A 106 -16.74 -0.62 -0.60
C MET A 106 -17.53 -1.33 0.52
N MET A 107 -16.87 -1.76 1.59
CA MET A 107 -17.53 -2.31 2.78
C MET A 107 -18.44 -1.28 3.45
N HIS A 108 -17.99 -0.01 3.58
CA HIS A 108 -18.81 1.07 4.12
C HIS A 108 -20.04 1.34 3.25
N ARG A 109 -19.91 1.36 1.91
CA ARG A 109 -21.04 1.48 0.96
C ARG A 109 -22.04 0.35 1.14
N ASN A 110 -21.56 -0.88 1.25
CA ASN A 110 -22.43 -2.05 1.46
C ASN A 110 -23.12 -2.03 2.81
N ALA A 111 -22.42 -1.67 3.88
CA ALA A 111 -23.01 -1.51 5.22
C ALA A 111 -24.10 -0.42 5.25
N LYS A 112 -23.86 0.73 4.61
CA LYS A 112 -24.83 1.82 4.45
C LYS A 112 -26.04 1.36 3.64
N GLY A 113 -25.80 0.67 2.53
CA GLY A 113 -26.86 0.12 1.67
C GLY A 113 -27.72 -0.94 2.38
N LYS A 114 -27.10 -1.84 3.15
CA LYS A 114 -27.81 -2.82 4.00
C LYS A 114 -28.70 -2.12 5.03
N ARG A 115 -28.19 -1.09 5.72
CA ARG A 115 -28.96 -0.30 6.69
C ARG A 115 -30.16 0.39 6.05
N ASN A 116 -29.99 0.91 4.85
CA ASN A 116 -31.08 1.56 4.09
C ASN A 116 -32.13 0.52 3.67
N ALA A 117 -31.73 -0.63 3.14
CA ALA A 117 -32.64 -1.72 2.79
C ALA A 117 -33.44 -2.20 4.02
N ALA A 118 -32.80 -2.36 5.19
CA ALA A 118 -33.51 -2.72 6.42
C ALA A 118 -34.55 -1.67 6.86
N LYS A 119 -34.25 -0.37 6.69
CA LYS A 119 -35.21 0.71 6.94
C LYS A 119 -36.38 0.66 5.97
N ASP A 120 -36.14 0.41 4.68
CA ASP A 120 -37.18 0.28 3.67
C ASP A 120 -38.07 -0.92 3.92
N ILE A 121 -37.51 -2.07 4.30
CA ILE A 121 -38.29 -3.25 4.73
C ILE A 121 -39.19 -2.87 5.89
N GLY A 122 -38.66 -2.25 6.95
CA GLY A 122 -39.46 -1.85 8.10
C GLY A 122 -40.56 -0.83 7.77
N ARG A 123 -40.36 0.04 6.77
CA ARG A 123 -41.37 0.97 6.27
C ARG A 123 -42.47 0.23 5.51
N LEU A 124 -42.10 -0.64 4.57
CA LEU A 124 -43.02 -1.39 3.74
C LEU A 124 -43.88 -2.38 4.56
N VAL A 125 -43.28 -3.06 5.54
CA VAL A 125 -44.00 -3.94 6.46
C VAL A 125 -45.06 -3.16 7.28
N ARG A 126 -44.68 -2.03 7.84
CA ARG A 126 -45.63 -1.18 8.54
C ARG A 126 -46.77 -0.68 7.64
N GLN A 127 -46.47 -0.35 6.41
CA GLN A 127 -47.46 0.07 5.42
C GLN A 127 -48.42 -1.09 5.08
N GLN A 128 -47.91 -2.29 4.94
CA GLN A 128 -48.68 -3.51 4.73
C GLN A 128 -49.62 -3.80 5.94
N GLU A 129 -49.06 -3.76 7.15
CA GLU A 129 -49.86 -3.96 8.41
C GLU A 129 -50.97 -2.92 8.57
N GLN A 130 -50.65 -1.62 8.32
CA GLN A 130 -51.65 -0.55 8.40
C GLN A 130 -52.74 -0.69 7.34
N TYR A 131 -52.39 -1.19 6.14
CA TYR A 131 -53.35 -1.39 5.11
C TYR A 131 -54.24 -2.59 5.42
N MET A 132 -53.67 -3.70 5.85
CA MET A 132 -54.42 -4.91 6.26
C MET A 132 -55.34 -4.62 7.46
N GLY A 133 -54.92 -3.78 8.41
CA GLY A 133 -55.71 -3.40 9.56
C GLY A 133 -56.98 -2.57 9.28
N ARG A 134 -57.20 -2.20 8.01
CA ARG A 134 -58.47 -1.56 7.56
C ARG A 134 -59.60 -2.53 7.31
N PHE A 135 -59.29 -3.82 7.18
CA PHE A 135 -60.25 -4.85 6.88
C PHE A 135 -60.44 -5.81 8.07
N SER A 136 -61.68 -6.11 8.41
CA SER A 136 -61.97 -7.02 9.52
C SER A 136 -61.87 -8.50 9.09
N SER A 137 -62.03 -8.76 7.77
CA SER A 137 -61.89 -10.09 7.20
C SER A 137 -61.26 -10.00 5.79
N PRO A 138 -60.56 -11.06 5.29
CA PRO A 138 -60.01 -11.09 3.96
C PRO A 138 -61.07 -11.01 2.84
N ASP A 139 -62.34 -11.39 3.12
CA ASP A 139 -63.43 -11.37 2.15
C ASP A 139 -63.95 -9.96 1.88
N GLU A 140 -63.62 -9.00 2.72
CA GLU A 140 -63.99 -7.58 2.55
C GLU A 140 -63.06 -6.86 1.54
N MET A 141 -61.95 -7.50 1.15
CA MET A 141 -60.97 -6.93 0.23
C MET A 141 -61.41 -7.00 -1.22
N SER A 142 -61.40 -5.89 -1.92
CA SER A 142 -61.60 -5.86 -3.35
C SER A 142 -60.37 -6.43 -4.11
N ASP A 143 -60.53 -6.75 -5.38
CA ASP A 143 -59.41 -7.22 -6.20
C ASP A 143 -58.30 -6.17 -6.34
N THR A 144 -58.64 -4.91 -6.27
CA THR A 144 -57.66 -3.80 -6.25
C THR A 144 -56.85 -3.80 -4.95
N ASP A 145 -57.50 -4.09 -3.81
CA ASP A 145 -56.81 -4.18 -2.51
C ASP A 145 -55.83 -5.36 -2.44
N ARG A 146 -56.29 -6.49 -2.96
CA ARG A 146 -55.46 -7.72 -3.07
C ARG A 146 -54.25 -7.47 -3.97
N THR A 147 -54.43 -6.81 -5.10
CA THR A 147 -53.34 -6.45 -6.02
C THR A 147 -52.35 -5.50 -5.35
N TYR A 148 -52.84 -4.53 -4.58
CA TYR A 148 -51.95 -3.60 -3.83
C TYR A 148 -51.12 -4.32 -2.78
N LEU A 149 -51.72 -5.21 -1.98
CA LEU A 149 -51.01 -6.02 -1.00
C LEU A 149 -49.97 -6.96 -1.65
N LEU A 150 -50.27 -7.55 -2.79
CA LEU A 150 -49.33 -8.36 -3.55
C LEU A 150 -48.12 -7.55 -4.04
N ASN A 151 -48.38 -6.31 -4.50
CA ASN A 151 -47.32 -5.40 -4.90
C ASN A 151 -46.42 -5.01 -3.70
N LEU A 152 -47.01 -4.75 -2.53
CA LEU A 152 -46.23 -4.46 -1.32
C LEU A 152 -45.40 -5.69 -0.90
N GLU A 153 -45.95 -6.87 -0.93
CA GLU A 153 -45.23 -8.13 -0.64
C GLU A 153 -44.05 -8.31 -1.61
N THR A 154 -44.27 -8.09 -2.90
CA THR A 154 -43.22 -8.15 -3.91
C THR A 154 -42.10 -7.16 -3.65
N GLN A 155 -42.41 -5.92 -3.24
CA GLN A 155 -41.44 -4.91 -2.87
C GLN A 155 -40.67 -5.31 -1.60
N ILE A 156 -41.34 -5.89 -0.61
CA ILE A 156 -40.69 -6.40 0.61
C ILE A 156 -39.71 -7.51 0.28
N GLN A 157 -40.10 -8.47 -0.56
CA GLN A 157 -39.22 -9.56 -0.98
C GLN A 157 -38.03 -9.04 -1.78
N ALA A 158 -38.21 -8.09 -2.68
CA ALA A 158 -37.13 -7.45 -3.43
C ALA A 158 -36.15 -6.71 -2.48
N ALA A 159 -36.66 -6.00 -1.48
CA ALA A 159 -35.82 -5.32 -0.50
C ALA A 159 -35.02 -6.30 0.39
N LYS A 160 -35.64 -7.44 0.82
CA LYS A 160 -34.98 -8.51 1.55
C LYS A 160 -33.87 -9.17 0.69
N ALA A 161 -34.14 -9.46 -0.56
CA ALA A 161 -33.14 -10.00 -1.49
C ALA A 161 -31.95 -9.04 -1.67
N SER A 162 -32.22 -7.74 -1.78
CA SER A 162 -31.18 -6.71 -1.86
C SER A 162 -30.33 -6.64 -0.57
N GLU A 163 -30.94 -6.71 0.60
CA GLU A 163 -30.24 -6.75 1.88
C GLU A 163 -29.33 -7.97 1.98
N GLN A 164 -29.84 -9.14 1.61
CA GLN A 164 -29.07 -10.39 1.63
C GLN A 164 -27.91 -10.36 0.65
N ALA A 165 -28.11 -9.85 -0.57
CA ALA A 165 -27.05 -9.71 -1.56
C ALA A 165 -25.93 -8.80 -1.06
N ARG A 166 -26.26 -7.65 -0.45
CA ARG A 166 -25.29 -6.73 0.16
C ARG A 166 -24.55 -7.36 1.34
N SER A 167 -25.24 -8.18 2.15
CA SER A 167 -24.61 -8.90 3.26
C SER A 167 -23.58 -9.91 2.77
N THR A 168 -23.91 -10.67 1.70
CA THR A 168 -23.00 -11.63 1.09
C THR A 168 -21.80 -10.94 0.46
N GLU A 169 -22.02 -9.81 -0.23
CA GLU A 169 -20.97 -9.03 -0.83
C GLU A 169 -20.03 -8.45 0.23
N TYR A 170 -20.56 -7.95 1.34
CA TYR A 170 -19.78 -7.44 2.47
C TYR A 170 -18.82 -8.51 3.00
N ILE A 171 -19.30 -9.74 3.23
CA ILE A 171 -18.47 -10.86 3.73
C ILE A 171 -17.33 -11.16 2.75
N LYS A 172 -17.64 -11.22 1.43
CA LYS A 172 -16.61 -11.44 0.41
C LYS A 172 -15.55 -10.32 0.35
N LEU A 173 -15.97 -9.08 0.56
CA LEU A 173 -15.05 -7.94 0.62
C LEU A 173 -14.18 -8.00 1.87
N GLU A 174 -14.75 -8.37 3.01
CA GLU A 174 -14.03 -8.53 4.28
C GLU A 174 -12.96 -9.64 4.17
N GLU A 175 -13.28 -10.78 3.59
CA GLU A 175 -12.31 -11.86 3.34
C GLU A 175 -11.15 -11.39 2.46
N LYS A 176 -11.44 -10.67 1.36
CA LYS A 176 -10.41 -10.11 0.47
C LYS A 176 -9.56 -9.06 1.15
N HIS A 177 -10.18 -8.17 1.93
CA HIS A 177 -9.50 -7.15 2.70
C HIS A 177 -8.53 -7.77 3.73
N GLN A 178 -8.98 -8.78 4.48
CA GLN A 178 -8.13 -9.50 5.42
C GLN A 178 -6.98 -10.24 4.74
N ALA A 179 -7.22 -10.84 3.56
CA ALA A 179 -6.18 -11.49 2.78
C ALA A 179 -5.10 -10.48 2.34
N LEU A 180 -5.50 -9.32 1.81
CA LEU A 180 -4.56 -8.26 1.41
C LEU A 180 -3.74 -7.73 2.59
N LEU A 181 -4.35 -7.54 3.75
CA LEU A 181 -3.62 -7.12 4.96
C LEU A 181 -2.58 -8.16 5.41
N LYS A 182 -2.91 -9.45 5.31
CA LYS A 182 -1.96 -10.53 5.59
C LYS A 182 -0.82 -10.55 4.59
N ASP A 183 -1.12 -10.40 3.31
CA ASP A 183 -0.12 -10.36 2.25
C ASP A 183 0.81 -9.16 2.40
N LEU A 184 0.28 -7.99 2.71
CA LEU A 184 1.06 -6.78 2.95
C LEU A 184 2.03 -6.95 4.14
N LYS A 185 1.55 -7.57 5.23
CA LYS A 185 2.38 -7.89 6.39
C LYS A 185 3.45 -8.94 6.05
N ALA A 186 3.09 -10.02 5.37
CA ALA A 186 4.01 -11.09 4.99
C ALA A 186 5.12 -10.59 4.06
N THR A 187 4.80 -9.77 3.07
CA THR A 187 5.78 -9.17 2.14
C THR A 187 6.80 -8.32 2.91
N ARG A 188 6.33 -7.55 3.89
CA ARG A 188 7.18 -6.71 4.71
C ARG A 188 8.07 -7.53 5.65
N ASP A 189 7.52 -8.52 6.33
CA ASP A 189 8.28 -9.40 7.23
C ASP A 189 9.39 -10.13 6.46
N GLN A 190 9.08 -10.65 5.26
CA GLN A 190 10.07 -11.28 4.37
C GLN A 190 11.18 -10.31 3.95
N ARG A 191 10.84 -9.05 3.66
CA ARG A 191 11.82 -8.03 3.29
C ARG A 191 12.73 -7.68 4.46
N VAL A 192 12.18 -7.47 5.65
CA VAL A 192 12.97 -7.21 6.87
C VAL A 192 13.93 -8.37 7.14
N THR A 193 13.42 -9.60 7.11
CA THR A 193 14.26 -10.80 7.30
C THR A 193 15.38 -10.90 6.25
N ARG A 194 15.11 -10.55 4.98
CA ARG A 194 16.14 -10.52 3.92
C ARG A 194 17.20 -9.46 4.19
N ILE A 195 16.79 -8.26 4.62
CA ILE A 195 17.73 -7.18 4.95
C ILE A 195 18.59 -7.57 6.15
N GLU A 196 17.99 -8.15 7.19
CA GLU A 196 18.70 -8.61 8.37
C GLU A 196 19.71 -9.71 8.03
N SER A 197 19.31 -10.73 7.27
CA SER A 197 20.21 -11.78 6.81
C SER A 197 21.34 -11.25 5.93
N SER A 198 21.06 -10.24 5.10
CA SER A 198 22.09 -9.56 4.29
C SER A 198 23.08 -8.78 5.16
N LYS A 199 22.62 -8.10 6.20
CA LYS A 199 23.48 -7.39 7.17
C LYS A 199 24.38 -8.39 7.94
N GLU A 200 23.82 -9.51 8.40
CA GLU A 200 24.60 -10.57 9.06
C GLU A 200 25.67 -11.16 8.14
N THR A 201 25.33 -11.42 6.87
CA THR A 201 26.28 -11.89 5.87
C THR A 201 27.38 -10.87 5.63
N TYR A 202 27.05 -9.59 5.51
CA TYR A 202 28.01 -8.51 5.31
C TYR A 202 28.94 -8.36 6.52
N LEU A 203 28.41 -8.38 7.74
CA LEU A 203 29.20 -8.36 8.98
C LEU A 203 30.12 -9.58 9.11
N SER A 204 29.66 -10.76 8.68
CA SER A 204 30.48 -11.97 8.68
C SER A 204 31.64 -11.86 7.70
N ILE A 205 31.42 -11.27 6.52
CA ILE A 205 32.49 -10.99 5.53
C ILE A 205 33.49 -9.99 6.09
N ILE A 206 33.03 -8.90 6.74
CA ILE A 206 33.93 -7.90 7.35
C ILE A 206 34.79 -8.56 8.44
N LYS A 207 34.21 -9.40 9.32
CA LYS A 207 34.95 -10.13 10.34
C LYS A 207 35.99 -11.06 9.73
N LYS A 208 35.68 -11.76 8.64
CA LYS A 208 36.63 -12.60 7.90
C LYS A 208 37.77 -11.80 7.29
N LEU A 209 37.46 -10.60 6.73
CA LEU A 209 38.45 -9.71 6.17
C LEU A 209 39.37 -9.07 7.24
N GLN A 210 38.92 -8.99 8.47
CA GLN A 210 39.73 -8.52 9.62
C GLN A 210 40.69 -9.59 10.15
N ASN A 211 40.41 -10.85 9.85
CA ASN A 211 41.29 -11.99 10.23
C ASN A 211 42.35 -12.15 9.14
N GLU A 212 43.64 -11.95 9.48
CA GLU A 212 44.76 -11.99 8.50
C GLU A 212 44.83 -13.30 7.72
N GLU A 213 44.65 -14.43 8.40
CA GLU A 213 44.68 -15.77 7.77
C GLU A 213 43.55 -15.99 6.76
N GLU A 214 42.33 -15.53 7.08
CA GLU A 214 41.19 -15.63 6.18
C GLU A 214 41.28 -14.62 5.01
N ARG A 215 41.89 -13.44 5.23
CA ARG A 215 42.10 -12.44 4.19
C ARG A 215 43.01 -12.93 3.08
N ASP A 216 44.10 -13.62 3.43
CA ASP A 216 45.02 -14.18 2.44
C ASP A 216 44.39 -15.32 1.62
N LEU A 217 43.52 -16.09 2.25
CA LEU A 217 42.78 -17.16 1.58
C LEU A 217 41.71 -16.63 0.62
N ILE A 218 41.02 -15.54 1.02
CA ILE A 218 40.05 -14.82 0.18
C ILE A 218 40.78 -14.09 -0.96
N GLY A 219 41.93 -13.47 -0.68
CA GLY A 219 42.75 -12.80 -1.69
C GLY A 219 43.21 -13.81 -2.78
N GLY A 220 43.70 -14.95 -2.41
CA GLY A 220 44.07 -16.02 -3.35
C GLY A 220 42.91 -16.54 -4.18
N SER A 221 41.72 -16.70 -3.56
CA SER A 221 40.49 -17.06 -4.29
C SER A 221 40.03 -16.00 -5.27
N MET A 222 40.12 -14.72 -4.91
CA MET A 222 39.79 -13.61 -5.80
C MET A 222 40.74 -13.50 -6.99
N GLU A 223 42.06 -13.74 -6.78
CA GLU A 223 43.02 -13.79 -7.86
C GLU A 223 42.76 -14.93 -8.82
N THR A 224 42.43 -16.11 -8.29
CA THR A 224 42.06 -17.29 -9.09
C THR A 224 40.82 -17.02 -9.92
N MET A 225 39.78 -16.39 -9.33
CA MET A 225 38.57 -15.95 -10.04
C MET A 225 38.89 -14.91 -11.15
N LYS A 226 39.72 -13.91 -10.85
CA LYS A 226 40.17 -12.92 -11.85
C LYS A 226 40.90 -13.56 -13.02
N MET A 227 41.74 -14.55 -12.72
CA MET A 227 42.47 -15.28 -13.80
C MET A 227 41.50 -16.14 -14.63
N ALA A 228 40.56 -16.81 -14.00
CA ALA A 228 39.52 -17.57 -14.69
C ALA A 228 38.65 -16.67 -15.59
N THR A 229 38.19 -15.54 -15.05
CA THR A 229 37.39 -14.56 -15.79
C THR A 229 38.15 -14.00 -17.00
N LYS A 230 39.42 -13.62 -16.80
CA LYS A 230 40.26 -13.15 -17.94
C LYS A 230 40.47 -14.25 -19.00
N LYS A 231 40.60 -15.50 -18.59
CA LYS A 231 40.74 -16.64 -19.51
C LYS A 231 39.45 -16.87 -20.31
N GLU A 232 38.29 -16.78 -19.70
CA GLU A 232 36.99 -16.89 -20.37
C GLU A 232 36.71 -15.64 -21.25
N GLU A 233 37.01 -14.42 -20.78
CA GLU A 233 36.90 -13.18 -21.58
C GLU A 233 37.77 -13.29 -22.85
N LYS A 234 38.99 -13.86 -22.74
CA LYS A 234 39.87 -14.07 -23.87
C LYS A 234 39.33 -15.08 -24.88
N LYS A 235 38.64 -16.13 -24.42
CA LYS A 235 37.96 -17.08 -25.30
C LYS A 235 36.76 -16.43 -26.00
N LEU A 236 35.97 -15.64 -25.31
CA LEU A 236 34.78 -14.97 -25.84
C LEU A 236 35.12 -13.82 -26.82
N THR A 237 36.33 -13.25 -26.70
CA THR A 237 36.81 -12.17 -27.58
C THR A 237 37.69 -12.69 -28.74
N SER A 238 38.08 -13.97 -28.72
CA SER A 238 38.90 -14.55 -29.81
C SER A 238 38.03 -15.20 -30.87
N VAL A 239 38.49 -15.11 -32.13
CA VAL A 239 37.91 -15.89 -33.23
C VAL A 239 38.37 -17.33 -33.08
N HIS A 240 37.43 -18.26 -33.07
CA HIS A 240 37.72 -19.69 -33.05
C HIS A 240 37.63 -20.24 -34.49
N THR A 241 38.69 -20.89 -34.95
CA THR A 241 38.71 -21.53 -36.25
C THR A 241 38.57 -23.04 -36.04
N PHE A 242 37.56 -23.65 -36.61
CA PHE A 242 37.30 -25.07 -36.54
C PHE A 242 38.19 -25.85 -37.55
N GLU A 243 38.33 -27.13 -37.41
CA GLU A 243 39.14 -28.00 -38.30
C GLU A 243 38.63 -28.03 -39.75
N ASP A 244 37.37 -27.71 -39.98
CA ASP A 244 36.75 -27.56 -41.31
C ASP A 244 37.00 -26.19 -41.98
N GLY A 245 37.78 -25.30 -41.32
CA GLY A 245 38.10 -23.97 -41.81
C GLY A 245 37.02 -22.91 -41.55
N SER A 246 35.89 -23.30 -40.92
CA SER A 246 34.89 -22.33 -40.51
C SER A 246 35.37 -21.51 -39.31
N GLN A 247 34.94 -20.24 -39.23
CA GLN A 247 35.32 -19.31 -38.17
C GLN A 247 34.10 -18.91 -37.38
N ASP A 248 34.20 -19.06 -36.07
CA ASP A 248 33.18 -18.55 -35.13
C ASP A 248 33.56 -17.13 -34.71
N LEU A 249 32.61 -16.21 -34.86
CA LEU A 249 32.81 -14.80 -34.53
C LEU A 249 32.87 -14.63 -32.99
N PRO A 250 33.69 -13.68 -32.50
CA PRO A 250 33.74 -13.42 -31.06
C PRO A 250 32.37 -12.97 -30.52
N VAL A 251 31.96 -13.55 -29.41
CA VAL A 251 30.70 -13.24 -28.74
C VAL A 251 30.73 -11.85 -28.10
N LEU A 252 31.92 -11.39 -27.68
CA LEU A 252 32.15 -10.06 -27.14
C LEU A 252 33.06 -9.25 -28.04
N ALA A 253 32.71 -7.98 -28.30
CA ALA A 253 33.62 -7.08 -29.01
C ALA A 253 34.91 -6.91 -28.21
N PRO A 254 36.08 -6.95 -28.86
CA PRO A 254 37.36 -6.67 -28.20
C PRO A 254 37.31 -5.25 -27.62
N LYS A 255 37.73 -5.09 -26.37
CA LYS A 255 37.88 -3.74 -25.78
C LYS A 255 38.92 -3.00 -26.58
N GLU A 256 38.56 -1.83 -27.12
CA GLU A 256 39.56 -0.90 -27.69
C GLU A 256 40.57 -0.61 -26.56
N LYS A 257 41.85 -0.74 -26.90
CA LYS A 257 42.92 -0.34 -25.99
C LYS A 257 42.77 1.17 -25.81
N GLU A 258 42.39 1.60 -24.61
CA GLU A 258 42.61 2.96 -24.20
C GLU A 258 44.15 3.16 -24.25
N ASP A 259 44.61 3.90 -25.25
CA ASP A 259 45.99 4.32 -25.32
C ASP A 259 46.30 5.19 -24.11
N GLU A 260 47.22 4.74 -23.26
CA GLU A 260 47.82 5.53 -22.17
C GLU A 260 48.69 6.68 -22.75
#